data_a5d0f5e6760e9341f1e241b5963d0aca
#
_entry.id   a5d0f5e6760e9341f1e241b5963d0aca
#
_cell.length_a   1.000
_cell.length_b   1.000
_cell.length_c   1.000
_cell.angle_alpha   90.00
_cell.angle_beta   90.00
_cell.angle_gamma   90.00
#
_symmetry.space_group_name_H-M   'P 1'
#
loop_
_entity.id
_entity.type
_entity.pdbx_description
1 polymer ?
#
loop_
_entity_poly.entity_id
_entity_poly.type
_entity_poly.pdbx_seq_one_letter_code
_entity_poly.pdbx_strand_id
1 'polypeptide(L)'
;KNKNKEIGYFALQKPINVAHPISNLAHQIQDLFHQKTVFHWHGETFDLPANAIHLAYTNACVNQAFLYNNNVLALQFHIEMDATSIHQIIDNCREELILSDFIQSEETITNKLKTEVEENKRILLLLMQLLLQ
;
A
#
# COMPACT_ATOMS: atom_id res chain seq x y z
N LYS A 1 11.97 3.98 11.47
CA LYS A 1 11.90 2.52 11.24
C LYS A 1 10.54 2.01 11.71
N ASN A 2 9.87 1.18 10.90
CA ASN A 2 8.64 0.52 11.32
C ASN A 2 8.95 -0.60 12.33
N LYS A 3 7.96 -0.96 13.16
CA LYS A 3 8.11 -2.06 14.13
C LYS A 3 8.33 -3.40 13.41
N ASN A 4 7.60 -3.62 12.33
CA ASN A 4 7.64 -4.84 11.54
C ASN A 4 8.09 -4.54 10.11
N LYS A 5 8.85 -5.47 9.51
CA LYS A 5 9.07 -5.49 8.07
C LYS A 5 7.84 -6.14 7.44
N GLU A 6 7.37 -5.58 6.33
CA GLU A 6 6.19 -6.06 5.61
C GLU A 6 6.58 -6.35 4.16
N ILE A 7 6.51 -7.63 3.78
CA ILE A 7 6.90 -8.09 2.44
C ILE A 7 5.86 -9.08 1.92
N GLY A 8 5.24 -8.74 0.80
CA GLY A 8 4.25 -9.56 0.13
C GLY A 8 2.95 -8.81 -0.15
N TYR A 9 1.90 -9.57 -0.40
CA TYR A 9 0.57 -9.04 -0.71
C TYR A 9 -0.31 -9.05 0.54
N PHE A 10 -0.67 -7.87 1.03
CA PHE A 10 -1.53 -7.69 2.20
C PHE A 10 -2.63 -6.68 1.92
N ALA A 11 -3.78 -6.88 2.56
CA ALA A 11 -4.95 -6.04 2.37
C ALA A 11 -4.83 -4.74 3.16
N LEU A 12 -5.18 -3.64 2.51
CA LEU A 12 -5.29 -2.33 3.13
C LEU A 12 -6.59 -2.20 3.91
N GLN A 13 -6.54 -1.49 5.04
CA GLN A 13 -7.69 -1.19 5.88
C GLN A 13 -7.96 0.31 5.87
N LYS A 14 -9.24 0.66 5.96
CA LYS A 14 -9.70 2.05 6.07
C LYS A 14 -9.59 2.52 7.52
N PRO A 15 -8.99 3.68 7.79
CA PRO A 15 -8.97 4.24 9.14
C PRO A 15 -10.39 4.49 9.68
N ILE A 16 -10.65 4.07 10.93
CA ILE A 16 -11.99 4.14 11.54
C ILE A 16 -12.22 5.53 12.17
N ASN A 17 -11.18 6.12 12.76
CA ASN A 17 -11.28 7.39 13.48
C ASN A 17 -10.70 8.53 12.65
N VAL A 18 -11.59 9.29 12.05
CA VAL A 18 -11.22 10.54 11.40
C VAL A 18 -11.65 11.68 12.34
N ALA A 19 -10.68 12.26 13.04
CA ALA A 19 -10.93 13.32 14.03
C ALA A 19 -11.47 14.62 13.39
N HIS A 20 -11.39 14.75 12.08
CA HIS A 20 -11.81 15.94 11.32
C HIS A 20 -12.59 15.53 10.07
N PRO A 21 -13.49 16.42 9.58
CA PRO A 21 -14.14 16.21 8.28
C PRO A 21 -13.07 16.02 7.20
N ILE A 22 -13.16 14.94 6.47
CA ILE A 22 -12.24 14.67 5.35
C ILE A 22 -12.90 15.09 4.03
N SER A 23 -12.06 15.44 3.05
CA SER A 23 -12.55 15.83 1.74
C SER A 23 -13.24 14.66 1.02
N ASN A 24 -14.12 15.00 0.07
CA ASN A 24 -14.74 13.98 -0.78
C ASN A 24 -13.71 13.12 -1.52
N LEU A 25 -12.63 13.74 -1.99
CA LEU A 25 -11.51 13.03 -2.62
C LEU A 25 -10.88 12.01 -1.67
N ALA A 26 -10.63 12.39 -0.42
CA ALA A 26 -10.07 11.48 0.58
C ALA A 26 -11.00 10.30 0.85
N HIS A 27 -12.32 10.52 0.94
CA HIS A 27 -13.30 9.44 1.07
C HIS A 27 -13.25 8.47 -0.11
N GLN A 28 -13.22 9.00 -1.33
CA GLN A 28 -13.16 8.17 -2.55
C GLN A 28 -11.88 7.33 -2.58
N ILE A 29 -10.74 7.90 -2.19
CA ILE A 29 -9.47 7.16 -2.14
C ILE A 29 -9.49 6.10 -1.03
N GLN A 30 -10.00 6.42 0.17
CA GLN A 30 -10.15 5.44 1.23
C GLN A 30 -11.03 4.26 0.80
N ASP A 31 -12.14 4.53 0.11
CA ASP A 31 -13.03 3.47 -0.39
C ASP A 31 -12.36 2.64 -1.50
N LEU A 32 -11.57 3.29 -2.36
CA LEU A 32 -10.80 2.60 -3.40
C LEU A 32 -9.77 1.64 -2.78
N PHE A 33 -9.13 2.02 -1.68
CA PHE A 33 -8.09 1.21 -1.03
C PHE A 33 -8.65 0.13 -0.10
N HIS A 34 -9.85 0.33 0.44
CA HIS A 34 -10.40 -0.56 1.48
C HIS A 34 -10.49 -2.00 1.02
N GLN A 35 -9.89 -2.92 1.78
CA GLN A 35 -9.81 -4.36 1.53
C GLN A 35 -9.13 -4.74 0.21
N LYS A 36 -8.40 -3.81 -0.42
CA LYS A 36 -7.58 -4.12 -1.59
C LYS A 36 -6.25 -4.72 -1.17
N THR A 37 -5.89 -5.81 -1.82
CA THR A 37 -4.60 -6.48 -1.62
C THR A 37 -3.56 -5.81 -2.50
N VAL A 38 -2.51 -5.27 -1.88
CA VAL A 38 -1.44 -4.55 -2.56
C VAL A 38 -0.07 -5.12 -2.18
N PHE A 39 0.93 -4.85 -3.02
CA PHE A 39 2.28 -5.35 -2.80
C PHE A 39 3.05 -4.45 -1.81
N HIS A 40 3.71 -5.09 -0.85
CA HIS A 40 4.56 -4.43 0.14
C HIS A 40 5.98 -4.97 0.07
N TRP A 41 6.95 -4.07 0.22
CA TRP A 41 8.34 -4.43 0.48
C TRP A 41 8.97 -3.25 1.21
N HIS A 42 8.81 -3.19 2.52
CA HIS A 42 9.34 -2.10 3.33
C HIS A 42 9.57 -2.51 4.79
N GLY A 43 10.51 -1.84 5.44
CA GLY A 43 10.77 -1.92 6.87
C GLY A 43 10.79 -0.55 7.53
N GLU A 44 10.57 0.49 6.75
CA GLU A 44 10.47 1.87 7.20
C GLU A 44 9.00 2.33 7.20
N THR A 45 8.76 3.43 7.86
CA THR A 45 7.46 4.11 7.88
C THR A 45 7.68 5.62 7.97
N PHE A 46 6.62 6.38 7.86
CA PHE A 46 6.63 7.83 7.99
C PHE A 46 5.62 8.28 9.05
N ASP A 47 5.84 9.45 9.61
CA ASP A 47 4.84 10.13 10.40
C ASP A 47 3.90 10.91 9.47
N LEU A 48 2.63 11.05 9.87
CA LEU A 48 1.69 11.85 9.10
C LEU A 48 2.06 13.33 9.23
N PRO A 49 2.26 14.07 8.12
CA PRO A 49 2.42 15.51 8.19
C PRO A 49 1.22 16.18 8.86
N ALA A 50 1.45 17.33 9.49
CA ALA A 50 0.36 18.13 10.03
C ALA A 50 -0.66 18.45 8.93
N ASN A 51 -1.95 18.28 9.23
CA ASN A 51 -3.08 18.46 8.29
C ASN A 51 -3.15 17.44 7.15
N ALA A 52 -2.33 16.39 7.15
CA ALA A 52 -2.50 15.27 6.23
C ALA A 52 -3.68 14.38 6.67
N ILE A 53 -4.39 13.85 5.69
CA ILE A 53 -5.50 12.93 5.91
C ILE A 53 -4.98 11.50 5.79
N HIS A 54 -5.13 10.70 6.84
CA HIS A 54 -4.76 9.29 6.85
C HIS A 54 -5.70 8.50 5.94
N LEU A 55 -5.16 7.73 5.01
CA LEU A 55 -5.94 7.04 4.00
C LEU A 55 -6.02 5.53 4.19
N ALA A 56 -4.97 4.90 4.70
CA ALA A 56 -4.90 3.45 4.82
C ALA A 56 -3.90 2.99 5.88
N TYR A 57 -4.15 1.81 6.45
CA TYR A 57 -3.24 1.11 7.36
C TYR A 57 -3.24 -0.40 7.09
N THR A 58 -2.25 -1.10 7.61
CA THR A 58 -2.23 -2.57 7.74
C THR A 58 -1.87 -2.95 9.18
N ASN A 59 -2.00 -4.22 9.53
CA ASN A 59 -1.60 -4.71 10.85
C ASN A 59 -0.08 -4.58 11.10
N ALA A 60 0.72 -4.57 10.03
CA ALA A 60 2.16 -4.41 10.12
C ALA A 60 2.58 -2.93 10.24
N CYS A 61 1.82 -2.01 9.65
CA CYS A 61 2.20 -0.61 9.54
C CYS A 61 0.97 0.31 9.58
N VAL A 62 0.94 1.22 10.55
CA VAL A 62 -0.20 2.12 10.74
C VAL A 62 -0.32 3.15 9.61
N ASN A 63 0.80 3.68 9.12
CA ASN A 63 0.79 4.74 8.11
C ASN A 63 1.18 4.16 6.73
N GLN A 64 0.18 3.72 5.99
CA GLN A 64 0.35 3.17 4.65
C GLN A 64 0.14 4.20 3.54
N ALA A 65 -0.69 5.21 3.79
CA ALA A 65 -0.98 6.26 2.82
C ALA A 65 -1.54 7.51 3.49
N PHE A 66 -1.25 8.66 2.90
CA PHE A 66 -1.89 9.93 3.29
C PHE A 66 -2.13 10.83 2.08
N LEU A 67 -3.11 11.72 2.23
CA LEU A 67 -3.41 12.81 1.30
C LEU A 67 -3.12 14.15 1.99
N TYR A 68 -2.37 15.03 1.33
CA TYR A 68 -2.05 16.36 1.81
C TYR A 68 -2.52 17.41 0.79
N ASN A 69 -3.26 18.42 1.26
CA ASN A 69 -3.81 19.51 0.43
C ASN A 69 -4.58 19.06 -0.82
N ASN A 70 -5.17 17.87 -0.81
CA ASN A 70 -5.91 17.27 -1.94
C ASN A 70 -5.11 17.12 -3.26
N ASN A 71 -3.81 17.28 -3.23
CA ASN A 71 -2.96 17.20 -4.43
C ASN A 71 -1.65 16.44 -4.24
N VAL A 72 -1.30 16.09 -3.00
CA VAL A 72 -0.12 15.26 -2.71
C VAL A 72 -0.58 13.96 -2.07
N LEU A 73 -0.33 12.87 -2.75
CA LEU A 73 -0.60 11.52 -2.27
C LEU A 73 0.71 10.80 -1.99
N ALA A 74 0.86 10.26 -0.78
CA ALA A 74 2.00 9.43 -0.41
C ALA A 74 1.54 8.00 -0.12
N LEU A 75 2.28 7.03 -0.65
CA LEU A 75 2.02 5.60 -0.51
C LEU A 75 3.28 4.91 0.03
N GLN A 76 3.11 4.03 1.02
CA GLN A 76 4.16 3.15 1.52
C GLN A 76 4.24 1.86 0.69
N PHE A 77 3.10 1.38 0.21
CA PHE A 77 2.96 0.18 -0.61
C PHE A 77 3.17 0.47 -2.10
N HIS A 78 3.22 -0.61 -2.89
CA HIS A 78 3.46 -0.55 -4.32
C HIS A 78 2.23 -1.04 -5.11
N ILE A 79 1.73 -0.22 -6.01
CA ILE A 79 0.69 -0.59 -6.99
C ILE A 79 1.17 -0.39 -8.43
N GLU A 80 2.40 0.13 -8.59
CA GLU A 80 3.05 0.41 -9.86
C GLU A 80 3.90 -0.75 -10.39
N MET A 81 4.28 -1.70 -9.51
CA MET A 81 5.20 -2.78 -9.88
C MET A 81 4.51 -3.83 -10.74
N ASP A 82 5.17 -4.20 -11.83
CA ASP A 82 4.77 -5.31 -12.69
C ASP A 82 5.44 -6.64 -12.25
N ALA A 83 5.08 -7.73 -12.93
CA ALA A 83 5.64 -9.05 -12.63
C ALA A 83 7.15 -9.08 -12.74
N THR A 84 7.72 -8.42 -13.74
CA THR A 84 9.18 -8.37 -13.96
C THR A 84 9.88 -7.69 -12.80
N SER A 85 9.39 -6.52 -12.36
CA SER A 85 9.95 -5.76 -11.24
C SER A 85 9.87 -6.55 -9.92
N ILE A 86 8.76 -7.26 -9.68
CA ILE A 86 8.59 -8.08 -8.48
C ILE A 86 9.55 -9.26 -8.49
N HIS A 87 9.73 -9.96 -9.61
CA HIS A 87 10.73 -11.02 -9.72
C HIS A 87 12.16 -10.49 -9.49
N GLN A 88 12.47 -9.30 -10.01
CA GLN A 88 13.79 -8.69 -9.83
C GLN A 88 14.07 -8.36 -8.36
N ILE A 89 13.11 -7.80 -7.62
CA ILE A 89 13.33 -7.51 -6.20
C ILE A 89 13.48 -8.80 -5.38
N ILE A 90 12.71 -9.85 -5.69
CA ILE A 90 12.87 -11.16 -5.07
C ILE A 90 14.28 -11.71 -5.31
N ASP A 91 14.77 -11.68 -6.56
CA ASP A 91 16.08 -12.19 -6.91
C ASP A 91 17.21 -11.42 -6.20
N ASN A 92 17.09 -10.10 -6.11
CA ASN A 92 18.12 -9.24 -5.53
C ASN A 92 18.09 -9.18 -4.00
N CYS A 93 16.95 -9.46 -3.36
CA CYS A 93 16.75 -9.30 -1.92
C CYS A 93 16.14 -10.55 -1.26
N ARG A 94 16.40 -11.72 -1.81
CA ARG A 94 15.86 -13.01 -1.35
C ARG A 94 16.16 -13.27 0.13
N GLU A 95 17.28 -12.79 0.64
CA GLU A 95 17.67 -12.91 2.03
C GLU A 95 16.73 -12.19 3.01
N GLU A 96 15.91 -11.28 2.51
CA GLU A 96 14.90 -10.60 3.32
C GLU A 96 13.62 -11.42 3.54
N LEU A 97 13.43 -12.52 2.78
CA LEU A 97 12.24 -13.36 2.86
C LEU A 97 12.32 -14.35 4.05
N ILE A 98 12.47 -13.79 5.24
CA ILE A 98 12.42 -14.56 6.50
C ILE A 98 10.96 -14.59 6.94
N LEU A 99 10.32 -15.75 6.83
CA LEU A 99 8.89 -15.92 7.12
C LEU A 99 8.49 -15.38 8.48
N SER A 100 7.43 -14.58 8.50
CA SER A 100 6.78 -14.07 9.70
C SER A 100 5.30 -13.78 9.37
N ASP A 101 4.55 -13.28 10.34
CA ASP A 101 3.16 -12.87 10.12
C ASP A 101 3.01 -11.80 9.02
N PHE A 102 4.08 -11.03 8.76
CA PHE A 102 4.09 -9.92 7.81
C PHE A 102 5.10 -10.09 6.67
N ILE A 103 5.71 -11.27 6.53
CA ILE A 103 6.62 -11.59 5.43
C ILE A 103 6.17 -12.91 4.81
N GLN A 104 5.71 -12.86 3.57
CA GLN A 104 5.28 -14.02 2.81
C GLN A 104 6.46 -14.73 2.15
N SER A 105 6.28 -16.02 1.85
CA SER A 105 7.24 -16.80 1.06
C SER A 105 7.25 -16.33 -0.41
N GLU A 106 8.36 -16.59 -1.10
CA GLU A 106 8.46 -16.38 -2.53
C GLU A 106 7.32 -17.09 -3.30
N GLU A 107 7.01 -18.32 -2.92
CA GLU A 107 5.91 -19.09 -3.54
C GLU A 107 4.56 -18.39 -3.38
N THR A 108 4.23 -17.91 -2.18
CA THR A 108 2.99 -17.17 -1.91
C THR A 108 2.92 -15.89 -2.74
N ILE A 109 4.00 -15.11 -2.78
CA ILE A 109 4.07 -13.87 -3.57
C ILE A 109 3.89 -14.19 -5.06
N THR A 110 4.60 -15.17 -5.59
CA THR A 110 4.54 -15.56 -7.00
C THR A 110 3.14 -16.05 -7.42
N ASN A 111 2.47 -16.80 -6.55
CA ASN A 111 1.11 -17.27 -6.82
C ASN A 111 0.10 -16.11 -6.84
N LYS A 112 0.21 -15.16 -5.93
CA LYS A 112 -0.66 -13.98 -5.87
C LYS A 112 -0.40 -13.00 -7.02
N LEU A 113 0.81 -12.91 -7.48
CA LEU A 113 1.23 -12.03 -8.58
C LEU A 113 0.36 -12.18 -9.84
N LYS A 114 -0.08 -13.39 -10.14
CA LYS A 114 -0.88 -13.70 -11.34
C LYS A 114 -2.22 -12.94 -11.40
N THR A 115 -2.80 -12.64 -10.25
CA THR A 115 -4.09 -11.93 -10.15
C THR A 115 -3.92 -10.50 -9.66
N GLU A 116 -3.00 -10.25 -8.74
CA GLU A 116 -2.90 -8.98 -8.03
C GLU A 116 -2.19 -7.88 -8.85
N VAL A 117 -1.28 -8.23 -9.76
CA VAL A 117 -0.61 -7.23 -10.61
C VAL A 117 -1.62 -6.45 -11.45
N GLU A 118 -2.56 -7.13 -12.09
CA GLU A 118 -3.58 -6.47 -12.92
C GLU A 118 -4.57 -5.65 -12.07
N GLU A 119 -4.97 -6.17 -10.91
CA GLU A 119 -5.85 -5.43 -10.00
C GLU A 119 -5.14 -4.19 -9.42
N ASN A 120 -3.86 -4.30 -9.04
CA ASN A 120 -3.09 -3.15 -8.55
C ASN A 120 -2.93 -2.08 -9.65
N LYS A 121 -2.72 -2.49 -10.88
CA LYS A 121 -2.67 -1.58 -12.03
C LYS A 121 -3.99 -0.86 -12.25
N ARG A 122 -5.11 -1.56 -12.11
CA ARG A 122 -6.45 -0.98 -12.17
C ARG A 122 -6.66 0.06 -11.07
N ILE A 123 -6.24 -0.24 -9.84
CA ILE A 123 -6.30 0.69 -8.71
C ILE A 123 -5.47 1.94 -9.03
N LEU A 124 -4.26 1.80 -9.55
CA LEU A 124 -3.41 2.93 -9.94
C LEU A 124 -4.09 3.83 -10.96
N LEU A 125 -4.69 3.26 -12.01
CA LEU A 125 -5.39 4.03 -13.04
C LEU A 125 -6.59 4.80 -12.47
N LEU A 126 -7.41 4.16 -11.62
CA LEU A 126 -8.53 4.82 -10.95
C LEU A 126 -8.07 5.93 -10.02
N LEU A 127 -6.98 5.69 -9.28
CA LEU A 127 -6.38 6.69 -8.40
C LEU A 127 -5.90 7.91 -9.17
N MET A 128 -5.23 7.71 -10.30
CA MET A 128 -4.80 8.81 -11.18
C MET A 128 -6.00 9.61 -11.71
N GLN A 129 -7.09 8.95 -12.10
CA GLN A 129 -8.31 9.61 -12.52
C GLN A 129 -8.92 10.48 -11.41
N LEU A 130 -8.94 9.99 -10.17
CA LEU A 130 -9.42 10.76 -9.01
C LEU A 130 -8.56 12.01 -8.75
N LEU A 131 -7.24 11.88 -8.84
CA LEU A 131 -6.31 12.97 -8.57
C LEU A 131 -6.29 14.05 -9.67
N LEU A 132 -6.67 13.71 -10.90
CA LEU A 132 -6.68 14.62 -12.04
C LEU A 132 -8.04 15.33 -12.26
N GLN A 133 -9.00 15.11 -11.39
CA GLN A 133 -10.31 15.78 -11.44
C GLN A 133 -10.24 17.29 -11.06
#